data_9308256f3b78ae572ba37d0e34db56a8
#
_entry.id   9308256f3b78ae572ba37d0e34db56a8
#
_cell.length_a   1.000
_cell.length_b   1.000
_cell.length_c   1.000
_cell.angle_alpha   90.00
_cell.angle_beta   90.00
_cell.angle_gamma   90.00
#
_symmetry.space_group_name_H-M   'P 1'
#
loop_
_entity.id
_entity.type
_entity.pdbx_description
1 polymer ?
#
loop_
_entity_poly.entity_id
_entity_poly.type
_entity_poly.pdbx_seq_one_letter_code
_entity_poly.pdbx_strand_id
1 'polypeptide(L)'
;MVLRLQNDLADISDLIDISNIDELHGLHKEGSTLSIGAGENHAAIAGSGLVAQKAPVLCELASNIGDSQTRNRGTIGGAIASKTRSSDWNAALLALDATIHTTKTSHMAEDYFSRGGLTAGELITKICFEIPSKGIYLKQTRASS
;
A
#
# COMPACT_ATOMS: atom_id res chain seq x y z
N MET A 1 -0.14 4.25 13.57
CA MET A 1 -0.99 5.36 14.08
C MET A 1 -1.47 5.08 15.51
N VAL A 2 -2.28 4.06 15.76
CA VAL A 2 -2.86 3.76 17.08
C VAL A 2 -1.83 3.69 18.20
N LEU A 3 -0.73 2.96 18.03
CA LEU A 3 0.34 2.88 19.04
C LEU A 3 0.99 4.24 19.36
N ARG A 4 1.09 5.14 18.37
CA ARG A 4 1.63 6.49 18.58
C ARG A 4 0.68 7.35 19.40
N LEU A 5 -0.62 7.20 19.19
CA LEU A 5 -1.66 7.88 19.98
C LEU A 5 -1.69 7.35 21.41
N GLN A 6 -1.63 6.03 21.59
CA GLN A 6 -1.62 5.39 22.91
C GLN A 6 -0.40 5.80 23.77
N ASN A 7 0.71 6.15 23.14
CA ASN A 7 1.94 6.55 23.83
C ASN A 7 2.17 8.08 23.81
N ASP A 8 1.13 8.87 23.53
CA ASP A 8 1.18 10.35 23.42
C ASP A 8 2.32 10.87 22.53
N LEU A 9 2.67 10.07 21.49
CA LEU A 9 3.74 10.41 20.53
C LEU A 9 3.23 11.24 19.33
N ALA A 10 1.94 11.58 19.33
CA ALA A 10 1.32 12.37 18.27
C ALA A 10 0.30 13.34 18.91
N ASP A 11 0.47 14.61 18.64
CA ASP A 11 -0.51 15.65 18.94
C ASP A 11 -1.61 15.66 17.87
N ILE A 12 -2.70 14.93 18.13
CA ILE A 12 -3.82 14.75 17.21
C ILE A 12 -5.12 15.01 17.97
N SER A 13 -5.83 16.05 17.58
CA SER A 13 -7.12 16.43 18.16
C SER A 13 -8.29 15.59 17.64
N ASP A 14 -8.23 15.20 16.36
CA ASP A 14 -9.34 14.54 15.68
C ASP A 14 -8.86 13.34 14.86
N LEU A 15 -9.68 12.29 14.81
CA LEU A 15 -9.50 11.13 13.96
C LEU A 15 -10.73 10.93 13.09
N ILE A 16 -10.52 10.74 11.79
CA ILE A 16 -11.56 10.39 10.84
C ILE A 16 -11.34 8.95 10.40
N ASP A 17 -12.33 8.10 10.64
CA ASP A 17 -12.33 6.73 10.15
C ASP A 17 -12.77 6.72 8.67
N ILE A 18 -11.87 6.23 7.81
CA ILE A 18 -12.09 6.12 6.36
C ILE A 18 -12.28 4.68 5.91
N SER A 19 -12.40 3.73 6.83
CA SER A 19 -12.42 2.29 6.52
C SER A 19 -13.67 1.84 5.75
N ASN A 20 -14.75 2.63 5.78
CA ASN A 20 -16.02 2.32 5.13
C ASN A 20 -16.28 3.19 3.88
N ILE A 21 -15.26 3.80 3.31
CA ILE A 21 -15.38 4.57 2.07
C ILE A 21 -15.21 3.62 0.89
N ASP A 22 -16.29 3.29 0.19
CA ASP A 22 -16.31 2.30 -0.89
C ASP A 22 -15.33 2.63 -2.02
N GLU A 23 -15.13 3.92 -2.32
CA GLU A 23 -14.21 4.40 -3.36
C GLU A 23 -12.74 4.10 -3.06
N LEU A 24 -12.41 3.77 -1.81
CA LEU A 24 -11.05 3.38 -1.41
C LEU A 24 -10.81 1.88 -1.54
N HIS A 25 -11.83 1.10 -1.89
CA HIS A 25 -11.76 -0.36 -2.00
C HIS A 25 -11.88 -0.84 -3.44
N GLY A 26 -11.48 -2.07 -3.65
CA GLY A 26 -11.59 -2.79 -4.91
C GLY A 26 -10.26 -3.14 -5.55
N LEU A 27 -10.28 -4.27 -6.22
CA LEU A 27 -9.19 -4.83 -7.00
C LEU A 27 -9.71 -5.00 -8.42
N HIS A 28 -9.25 -4.19 -9.36
CA HIS A 28 -9.78 -4.14 -10.71
C HIS A 28 -8.70 -4.30 -11.75
N LYS A 29 -9.04 -5.00 -12.84
CA LYS A 29 -8.21 -5.10 -14.03
C LYS A 29 -8.91 -4.41 -15.19
N GLU A 30 -8.20 -3.49 -15.84
CA GLU A 30 -8.65 -2.81 -17.04
C GLU A 30 -7.55 -2.87 -18.10
N GLY A 31 -7.81 -3.60 -19.18
CA GLY A 31 -6.77 -3.86 -20.18
C GLY A 31 -5.56 -4.58 -19.59
N SER A 32 -4.37 -3.97 -19.69
CA SER A 32 -3.11 -4.43 -19.12
C SER A 32 -2.81 -3.86 -17.73
N THR A 33 -3.68 -2.97 -17.22
CA THR A 33 -3.48 -2.28 -15.94
C THR A 33 -4.21 -3.00 -14.81
N LEU A 34 -3.55 -3.17 -13.67
CA LEU A 34 -4.13 -3.57 -12.39
C LEU A 34 -4.27 -2.35 -11.48
N SER A 35 -5.44 -2.22 -10.85
CA SER A 35 -5.76 -1.16 -9.91
C SER A 35 -6.09 -1.74 -8.55
N ILE A 36 -5.49 -1.19 -7.50
CA ILE A 36 -5.70 -1.59 -6.10
C ILE A 36 -6.18 -0.36 -5.33
N GLY A 37 -7.35 -0.44 -4.72
CA GLY A 37 -7.87 0.60 -3.82
C GLY A 37 -6.97 0.80 -2.60
N ALA A 38 -6.77 2.04 -2.17
CA ALA A 38 -5.88 2.36 -1.05
C ALA A 38 -6.34 1.78 0.29
N GLY A 39 -7.65 1.53 0.44
CA GLY A 39 -8.26 0.88 1.60
C GLY A 39 -8.09 -0.64 1.65
N GLU A 40 -7.60 -1.27 0.58
CA GLU A 40 -7.39 -2.72 0.57
C GLU A 40 -6.37 -3.12 1.63
N ASN A 41 -6.76 -4.05 2.50
CA ASN A 41 -5.85 -4.56 3.51
C ASN A 41 -4.90 -5.63 2.93
N HIS A 42 -3.80 -5.87 3.60
CA HIS A 42 -2.78 -6.79 3.10
C HIS A 42 -3.30 -8.22 2.97
N ALA A 43 -4.23 -8.64 3.84
CA ALA A 43 -4.84 -9.98 3.77
C ALA A 43 -5.72 -10.13 2.53
N ALA A 44 -6.50 -9.11 2.16
CA ALA A 44 -7.32 -9.10 0.95
C ALA A 44 -6.46 -9.19 -0.31
N ILE A 45 -5.36 -8.44 -0.38
CA ILE A 45 -4.42 -8.49 -1.52
C ILE A 45 -3.77 -9.88 -1.60
N ALA A 46 -3.31 -10.42 -0.46
CA ALA A 46 -2.67 -11.74 -0.39
C ALA A 46 -3.61 -12.89 -0.82
N GLY A 47 -4.90 -12.78 -0.47
CA GLY A 47 -5.93 -13.78 -0.79
C GLY A 47 -6.63 -13.58 -2.13
N SER A 48 -6.30 -12.52 -2.87
CA SER A 48 -6.99 -12.18 -4.11
C SER A 48 -6.63 -13.12 -5.26
N GLY A 49 -7.62 -13.83 -5.82
CA GLY A 49 -7.43 -14.62 -7.03
C GLY A 49 -7.02 -13.80 -8.25
N LEU A 50 -7.51 -12.55 -8.35
CA LEU A 50 -7.12 -11.64 -9.42
C LEU A 50 -5.63 -11.26 -9.32
N VAL A 51 -5.18 -10.87 -8.13
CA VAL A 51 -3.77 -10.49 -7.90
C VAL A 51 -2.86 -11.71 -8.07
N ALA A 52 -3.26 -12.89 -7.55
CA ALA A 52 -2.50 -14.12 -7.72
C ALA A 52 -2.29 -14.51 -9.19
N GLN A 53 -3.30 -14.26 -10.04
CA GLN A 53 -3.22 -14.55 -11.46
C GLN A 53 -2.39 -13.51 -12.24
N LYS A 54 -2.45 -12.23 -11.87
CA LYS A 54 -1.90 -11.11 -12.67
C LYS A 54 -0.59 -10.55 -12.13
N ALA A 55 -0.40 -10.57 -10.83
CA ALA A 55 0.78 -10.05 -10.15
C ALA A 55 1.10 -10.89 -8.89
N PRO A 56 1.42 -12.19 -9.04
CA PRO A 56 1.60 -13.11 -7.90
C PRO A 56 2.66 -12.62 -6.90
N VAL A 57 3.65 -11.88 -7.37
CA VAL A 57 4.66 -11.21 -6.53
C VAL A 57 4.05 -10.34 -5.44
N LEU A 58 2.90 -9.70 -5.69
CA LEU A 58 2.22 -8.86 -4.71
C LEU A 58 1.45 -9.69 -3.67
N CYS A 59 0.92 -10.85 -4.03
CA CYS A 59 0.36 -11.79 -3.05
C CYS A 59 1.44 -12.28 -2.09
N GLU A 60 2.61 -12.63 -2.62
CA GLU A 60 3.75 -13.06 -1.81
C GLU A 60 4.23 -11.94 -0.89
N LEU A 61 4.43 -10.72 -1.41
CA LEU A 61 4.79 -9.55 -0.62
C LEU A 61 3.78 -9.31 0.51
N ALA A 62 2.49 -9.23 0.17
CA ALA A 62 1.42 -8.95 1.13
C ALA A 62 1.34 -10.03 2.23
N SER A 63 1.57 -11.30 1.89
CA SER A 63 1.61 -12.42 2.84
C SER A 63 2.77 -12.33 3.83
N ASN A 64 3.86 -11.66 3.47
CA ASN A 64 5.06 -11.51 4.28
C ASN A 64 5.10 -10.20 5.11
N ILE A 65 4.01 -9.43 5.13
CA ILE A 65 3.89 -8.23 5.99
C ILE A 65 3.43 -8.63 7.38
N GLY A 66 4.25 -8.36 8.40
CA GLY A 66 3.90 -8.53 9.80
C GLY A 66 3.24 -9.88 10.13
N ASP A 67 2.39 -9.86 11.12
CA ASP A 67 1.54 -10.97 11.53
C ASP A 67 0.14 -10.92 10.88
N SER A 68 -0.71 -11.90 11.18
CA SER A 68 -2.07 -11.97 10.64
C SER A 68 -2.94 -10.80 11.08
N GLN A 69 -2.78 -10.30 12.30
CA GLN A 69 -3.55 -9.16 12.81
C GLN A 69 -3.15 -7.88 12.07
N THR A 70 -1.85 -7.67 11.87
CA THR A 70 -1.32 -6.56 11.08
C THR A 70 -1.85 -6.60 9.65
N ARG A 71 -1.86 -7.77 9.01
CA ARG A 71 -2.36 -7.91 7.63
C ARG A 71 -3.85 -7.64 7.48
N ASN A 72 -4.65 -8.02 8.47
CA ASN A 72 -6.10 -7.79 8.45
C ASN A 72 -6.48 -6.32 8.70
N ARG A 73 -5.62 -5.51 9.27
CA ARG A 73 -5.89 -4.10 9.58
C ARG A 73 -5.08 -3.12 8.75
N GLY A 74 -3.84 -3.45 8.46
CA GLY A 74 -2.96 -2.60 7.66
C GLY A 74 -3.40 -2.58 6.19
N THR A 75 -3.47 -1.39 5.60
CA THR A 75 -3.85 -1.18 4.20
C THR A 75 -2.65 -0.78 3.35
N ILE A 76 -2.75 -1.02 2.04
CA ILE A 76 -1.71 -0.60 1.10
C ILE A 76 -1.53 0.92 1.12
N GLY A 77 -2.61 1.71 1.11
CA GLY A 77 -2.56 3.16 1.19
C GLY A 77 -1.93 3.65 2.49
N GLY A 78 -2.29 3.04 3.62
CA GLY A 78 -1.70 3.34 4.92
C GLY A 78 -0.20 3.04 4.99
N ALA A 79 0.24 1.92 4.40
CA ALA A 79 1.65 1.56 4.33
C ALA A 79 2.48 2.57 3.52
N ILE A 80 1.94 3.02 2.36
CA ILE A 80 2.59 4.02 1.50
C ILE A 80 2.60 5.40 2.17
N ALA A 81 1.49 5.81 2.78
CA ALA A 81 1.36 7.11 3.44
C ALA A 81 2.23 7.24 4.71
N SER A 82 2.57 6.12 5.35
CA SER A 82 3.33 6.11 6.62
C SER A 82 4.76 6.63 6.51
N LYS A 83 5.28 6.83 5.30
CA LYS A 83 6.67 7.28 5.00
C LYS A 83 7.75 6.37 5.62
N THR A 84 7.41 5.13 5.92
CA THR A 84 8.35 4.16 6.48
C THR A 84 9.26 3.66 5.37
N ARG A 85 10.55 4.01 5.42
CA ARG A 85 11.54 3.62 4.40
C ARG A 85 11.69 2.11 4.20
N SER A 86 11.41 1.33 5.23
CA SER A 86 11.48 -0.14 5.22
C SER A 86 10.19 -0.81 4.77
N SER A 87 9.22 -0.06 4.23
CA SER A 87 7.99 -0.65 3.71
C SER A 87 8.28 -1.43 2.42
N ASP A 88 7.94 -2.70 2.40
CA ASP A 88 8.08 -3.58 1.22
C ASP A 88 7.27 -3.03 0.02
N TRP A 89 6.15 -2.35 0.29
CA TRP A 89 5.34 -1.71 -0.74
C TRP A 89 6.09 -0.63 -1.51
N ASN A 90 6.94 0.16 -0.84
CA ASN A 90 7.69 1.21 -1.53
C ASN A 90 8.60 0.64 -2.62
N ALA A 91 9.31 -0.44 -2.32
CA ALA A 91 10.18 -1.13 -3.28
C ALA A 91 9.37 -1.75 -4.44
N ALA A 92 8.23 -2.38 -4.12
CA ALA A 92 7.37 -3.00 -5.13
C ALA A 92 6.78 -1.95 -6.09
N LEU A 93 6.29 -0.81 -5.57
CA LEU A 93 5.69 0.23 -6.40
C LEU A 93 6.72 0.93 -7.29
N LEU A 94 7.95 1.11 -6.81
CA LEU A 94 9.05 1.60 -7.64
C LEU A 94 9.41 0.61 -8.75
N ALA A 95 9.49 -0.68 -8.43
CA ALA A 95 9.82 -1.72 -9.41
C ALA A 95 8.71 -1.94 -10.47
N LEU A 96 7.47 -1.57 -10.15
CA LEU A 96 6.32 -1.67 -11.04
C LEU A 96 6.03 -0.37 -11.81
N ASP A 97 6.85 0.67 -11.65
CA ASP A 97 6.58 2.01 -12.18
C ASP A 97 5.13 2.45 -11.89
N ALA A 98 4.68 2.17 -10.66
CA ALA A 98 3.29 2.37 -10.28
C ALA A 98 2.91 3.85 -10.25
N THR A 99 1.64 4.12 -10.58
CA THR A 99 1.01 5.43 -10.39
C THR A 99 0.21 5.43 -9.09
N ILE A 100 0.50 6.36 -8.22
CA ILE A 100 -0.21 6.59 -6.95
C ILE A 100 -1.21 7.73 -7.17
N HIS A 101 -2.49 7.41 -7.11
CA HIS A 101 -3.58 8.38 -7.24
C HIS A 101 -3.95 8.92 -5.86
N THR A 102 -4.14 10.22 -5.79
CA THR A 102 -4.58 10.90 -4.56
C THR A 102 -5.83 11.71 -4.83
N THR A 103 -6.43 12.27 -3.78
CA THR A 103 -7.57 13.18 -3.89
C THR A 103 -7.26 14.47 -4.66
N LYS A 104 -5.99 14.82 -4.84
CA LYS A 104 -5.56 16.04 -5.55
C LYS A 104 -5.05 15.77 -6.95
N THR A 105 -4.23 14.72 -7.12
CA THR A 105 -3.52 14.45 -8.37
C THR A 105 -2.98 13.01 -8.39
N SER A 106 -2.26 12.67 -9.45
CA SER A 106 -1.58 11.37 -9.60
C SER A 106 -0.09 11.58 -9.74
N HIS A 107 0.69 10.67 -9.18
CA HIS A 107 2.13 10.70 -9.19
C HIS A 107 2.69 9.34 -9.57
N MET A 108 3.75 9.32 -10.35
CA MET A 108 4.60 8.12 -10.44
C MET A 108 5.19 7.83 -9.07
N ALA A 109 5.42 6.55 -8.75
CA ALA A 109 5.96 6.15 -7.45
C ALA A 109 7.29 6.85 -7.12
N GLU A 110 8.18 6.99 -8.11
CA GLU A 110 9.46 7.69 -7.94
C GLU A 110 9.25 9.14 -7.50
N ASP A 111 8.39 9.89 -8.19
CA ASP A 111 8.07 11.28 -7.86
C ASP A 111 7.39 11.40 -6.49
N TYR A 112 6.47 10.47 -6.18
CA TYR A 112 5.78 10.46 -4.91
C TYR A 112 6.75 10.29 -3.74
N PHE A 113 7.66 9.33 -3.82
CA PHE A 113 8.61 9.07 -2.74
C PHE A 113 9.71 10.13 -2.65
N SER A 114 10.21 10.66 -3.77
CA SER A 114 11.24 11.69 -3.80
C SER A 114 10.76 13.02 -3.21
N ARG A 115 9.51 13.40 -3.45
CA ARG A 115 8.91 14.62 -2.86
C ARG A 115 8.53 14.46 -1.37
N GLY A 116 8.69 13.27 -0.77
CA GLY A 116 8.39 13.00 0.63
C GLY A 116 6.94 12.59 0.90
N GLY A 117 6.21 12.11 -0.09
CA GLY A 117 4.85 11.54 0.05
C GLY A 117 3.73 12.57 0.03
N LEU A 118 2.65 12.31 0.79
CA LEU A 118 1.45 13.16 0.85
C LEU A 118 1.71 14.57 1.36
N THR A 119 1.00 15.53 0.79
CA THR A 119 0.86 16.89 1.32
C THR A 119 -0.35 16.99 2.25
N ALA A 120 -0.44 18.10 3.00
CA ALA A 120 -1.57 18.31 3.91
C ALA A 120 -2.92 18.26 3.17
N GLY A 121 -3.90 17.58 3.75
CA GLY A 121 -5.23 17.41 3.19
C GLY A 121 -5.29 16.54 1.92
N GLU A 122 -4.31 15.70 1.69
CA GLU A 122 -4.24 14.76 0.58
C GLU A 122 -4.41 13.32 1.09
N LEU A 123 -5.19 12.52 0.38
CA LEU A 123 -5.44 11.12 0.69
C LEU A 123 -5.12 10.27 -0.54
N ILE A 124 -4.43 9.13 -0.36
CA ILE A 124 -4.27 8.14 -1.43
C ILE A 124 -5.61 7.46 -1.67
N THR A 125 -6.02 7.36 -2.92
CA THR A 125 -7.28 6.73 -3.31
C THR A 125 -7.09 5.35 -3.92
N LYS A 126 -6.10 5.19 -4.80
CA LYS A 126 -5.76 3.92 -5.45
C LYS A 126 -4.33 3.90 -5.97
N ILE A 127 -3.86 2.72 -6.27
CA ILE A 127 -2.58 2.46 -6.91
C ILE A 127 -2.84 1.73 -8.21
N CYS A 128 -2.24 2.18 -9.32
CA CYS A 128 -2.34 1.55 -10.63
C CYS A 128 -0.94 1.21 -11.16
N PHE A 129 -0.81 0.08 -11.86
CA PHE A 129 0.42 -0.32 -12.54
C PHE A 129 0.12 -1.27 -13.68
N GLU A 130 1.01 -1.32 -14.67
CA GLU A 130 0.96 -2.31 -15.72
C GLU A 130 1.24 -3.69 -15.15
N ILE A 131 0.46 -4.70 -15.58
CA ILE A 131 0.62 -6.08 -15.13
C ILE A 131 2.01 -6.58 -15.54
N PRO A 132 2.89 -6.92 -14.58
CA PRO A 132 4.24 -7.34 -14.90
C PRO A 132 4.24 -8.71 -15.59
N SER A 133 5.10 -8.88 -16.58
CA SER A 133 5.29 -10.18 -17.25
C SER A 133 5.95 -11.21 -16.33
N LYS A 134 6.80 -10.78 -15.41
CA LYS A 134 7.52 -11.57 -14.40
C LYS A 134 7.80 -10.71 -13.17
N GLY A 135 7.91 -11.35 -12.00
CA GLY A 135 8.30 -10.70 -10.77
C GLY A 135 8.73 -11.73 -9.73
N ILE A 136 9.71 -11.39 -8.92
CA ILE A 136 10.17 -12.19 -7.79
C ILE A 136 10.23 -11.26 -6.59
N TYR A 137 9.70 -11.72 -5.46
CA TYR A 137 9.82 -11.05 -4.18
C TYR A 137 10.87 -11.74 -3.32
N LEU A 138 11.84 -10.99 -2.85
CA LEU A 138 12.87 -11.47 -1.92
C LEU A 138 12.95 -10.51 -0.74
N LYS A 139 12.75 -11.04 0.45
CA LYS A 139 12.86 -10.29 1.70
C LYS A 139 14.03 -10.80 2.53
N GLN A 140 15.00 -9.95 2.75
CA GLN A 140 16.07 -10.22 3.70
C GLN A 140 15.69 -9.61 5.06
N THR A 141 15.41 -10.45 6.04
CA THR A 141 15.20 -10.03 7.42
C THR A 141 16.55 -9.87 8.12
N ARG A 142 16.68 -8.85 8.99
CA ARG A 142 17.82 -8.79 9.89
C ARG A 142 17.81 -10.05 10.76
N ALA A 143 18.93 -10.78 10.79
CA ALA A 143 19.12 -11.80 11.81
C ALA A 143 19.04 -11.13 13.18
N SER A 144 18.15 -11.62 14.05
CA SER A 144 18.17 -11.25 15.47
C SER A 144 19.50 -11.75 16.04
N SER A 145 20.38 -10.82 16.36
CA SER A 145 21.59 -11.10 17.16
C SER A 145 21.22 -11.36 18.61
#